data_22e2cbcb21e2cab294e0ed6f96ad5aab
#
_entry.id   22e2cbcb21e2cab294e0ed6f96ad5aab
#
_cell.length_a   1.000
_cell.length_b   1.000
_cell.length_c   1.000
_cell.angle_alpha   90.00
_cell.angle_beta   90.00
_cell.angle_gamma   90.00
#
_symmetry.space_group_name_H-M   'P 1'
#
loop_
_entity.id
_entity.type
_entity.pdbx_description
1 polymer ?
#
loop_
_entity_poly.entity_id
_entity_poly.type
_entity_poly.pdbx_seq_one_letter_code
_entity_poly.pdbx_strand_id
1 'polypeptide(L)'
;MTPPNILYLHSHDTGRYVQPYGHQIPTPNIQMLADQGALFRQAFSAGPTCSGSRASLLTGQYPHSNGMMGLAHRGWRLNDYGQHIIHTLRDAGYRSELIGEQHVSEDLETLGYDAIHRVDRSHVELVAPEAVRVLREGLPEPW
;
A
#
# COMPACT_ATOMS: atom_id res chain seq x y z
N MET A 1 18.03 16.55 10.71
CA MET A 1 17.49 15.22 11.07
C MET A 1 17.24 14.49 9.75
N THR A 2 17.72 13.26 9.64
CA THR A 2 17.42 12.42 8.47
C THR A 2 15.93 12.06 8.49
N PRO A 3 15.19 12.18 7.39
CA PRO A 3 13.80 11.75 7.33
C PRO A 3 13.67 10.25 7.67
N PRO A 4 12.59 9.81 8.32
CA PRO A 4 12.38 8.39 8.62
C PRO A 4 12.07 7.60 7.35
N ASN A 5 12.45 6.33 7.30
CA ASN A 5 12.00 5.41 6.26
C ASN A 5 10.51 5.05 6.47
N ILE A 6 9.76 4.81 5.38
CA ILE A 6 8.33 4.54 5.41
C ILE A 6 8.04 3.16 4.82
N LEU A 7 7.63 2.21 5.66
CA LEU A 7 7.17 0.91 5.22
C LEU A 7 5.64 0.83 5.26
N TYR A 8 5.02 0.78 4.08
CA TYR A 8 3.58 0.57 3.95
C TYR A 8 3.27 -0.90 3.67
N LEU A 9 2.73 -1.59 4.67
CA LEU A 9 2.27 -2.99 4.56
C LEU A 9 0.75 -3.03 4.37
N HIS A 10 0.31 -3.66 3.31
CA HIS A 10 -1.10 -3.76 2.98
C HIS A 10 -1.50 -5.20 2.67
N SER A 11 -2.50 -5.72 3.38
CA SER A 11 -3.14 -7.00 3.07
C SER A 11 -4.38 -6.80 2.22
N HIS A 12 -4.78 -7.83 1.46
CA HIS A 12 -6.01 -7.84 0.68
C HIS A 12 -7.14 -8.51 1.46
N ASP A 13 -8.32 -7.90 1.48
CA ASP A 13 -9.57 -8.44 2.03
C ASP A 13 -9.53 -8.91 3.50
N THR A 14 -8.56 -8.48 4.30
CA THR A 14 -8.43 -8.89 5.70
C THR A 14 -9.50 -8.29 6.61
N GLY A 15 -9.92 -7.06 6.33
CA GLY A 15 -10.89 -6.34 7.14
C GLY A 15 -10.41 -6.16 8.59
N ARG A 16 -11.33 -6.33 9.54
CA ARG A 16 -11.07 -6.19 10.98
C ARG A 16 -10.80 -7.54 11.68
N TYR A 17 -10.74 -8.63 10.94
CA TYR A 17 -10.70 -10.00 11.50
C TYR A 17 -9.29 -10.39 11.97
N VAL A 18 -8.70 -9.57 12.83
CA VAL A 18 -7.38 -9.78 13.43
C VAL A 18 -7.43 -9.53 14.93
N GLN A 19 -6.48 -10.11 15.67
CA GLN A 19 -6.43 -10.11 17.15
C GLN A 19 -6.54 -8.70 17.78
N PRO A 20 -5.87 -7.64 17.29
CA PRO A 20 -5.95 -6.30 17.91
C PRO A 20 -7.36 -5.71 17.96
N TYR A 21 -8.26 -6.14 17.09
CA TYR A 21 -9.65 -5.72 17.07
C TYR A 21 -10.57 -6.60 17.91
N GLY A 22 -10.02 -7.53 18.70
CA GLY A 22 -10.76 -8.39 19.63
C GLY A 22 -11.30 -9.68 19.01
N HIS A 23 -10.86 -10.04 17.80
CA HIS A 23 -11.22 -11.33 17.20
C HIS A 23 -10.31 -12.44 17.72
N GLN A 24 -10.89 -13.63 17.93
CA GLN A 24 -10.18 -14.83 18.42
C GLN A 24 -9.39 -15.54 17.31
N ILE A 25 -8.70 -14.77 16.51
CA ILE A 25 -7.83 -15.24 15.43
C ILE A 25 -6.41 -14.84 15.81
N PRO A 26 -5.52 -15.79 16.11
CA PRO A 26 -4.15 -15.47 16.52
C PRO A 26 -3.39 -14.76 15.39
N THR A 27 -3.06 -13.51 15.61
CA THR A 27 -2.19 -12.71 14.71
C THR A 27 -1.12 -11.99 15.55
N PRO A 28 -0.18 -12.77 16.15
CA PRO A 28 0.73 -12.24 17.17
C PRO A 28 1.62 -11.12 16.68
N ASN A 29 2.10 -11.16 15.42
CA ASN A 29 2.94 -10.10 14.87
C ASN A 29 2.15 -8.80 14.63
N ILE A 30 0.88 -8.89 14.23
CA ILE A 30 0.00 -7.73 14.08
C ILE A 30 -0.35 -7.17 15.48
N GLN A 31 -0.55 -8.04 16.47
CA GLN A 31 -0.77 -7.62 17.85
C GLN A 31 0.46 -6.87 18.40
N MET A 32 1.66 -7.40 18.17
CA MET A 32 2.91 -6.73 18.58
C MET A 32 3.05 -5.32 17.96
N LEU A 33 2.73 -5.15 16.69
CA LEU A 33 2.73 -3.84 16.05
C LEU A 33 1.68 -2.90 16.66
N ALA A 34 0.50 -3.40 16.98
CA ALA A 34 -0.56 -2.63 17.62
C ALA A 34 -0.18 -2.19 19.05
N ASP A 35 0.53 -3.05 19.80
CA ASP A 35 1.00 -2.76 21.15
C ASP A 35 2.14 -1.72 21.20
N GLN A 36 2.93 -1.64 20.12
CA GLN A 36 4.05 -0.71 19.99
C GLN A 36 3.71 0.59 19.26
N GLY A 37 2.56 0.62 18.60
CA GLY A 37 2.15 1.74 17.75
C GLY A 37 0.77 2.28 18.08
N ALA A 38 0.09 2.83 17.08
CA ALA A 38 -1.26 3.35 17.20
C ALA A 38 -2.27 2.42 16.50
N LEU A 39 -3.30 1.98 17.22
CA LEU A 39 -4.41 1.21 16.69
C LEU A 39 -5.62 2.09 16.39
N PHE A 40 -5.93 2.27 15.11
CA PHE A 40 -7.10 3.05 14.67
C PHE A 40 -8.35 2.16 14.67
N ARG A 41 -9.20 2.31 15.69
CA ARG A 41 -10.44 1.51 15.83
C ARG A 41 -11.57 1.96 14.92
N GLN A 42 -11.53 3.19 14.42
CA GLN A 42 -12.54 3.81 13.56
C GLN A 42 -11.92 4.32 12.26
N ALA A 43 -11.21 3.43 11.54
CA ALA A 43 -10.73 3.69 10.20
C ALA A 43 -11.72 3.12 9.17
N PHE A 44 -12.13 3.94 8.21
CA PHE A 44 -13.14 3.60 7.21
C PHE A 44 -12.53 3.66 5.81
N SER A 45 -12.88 2.69 4.97
CA SER A 45 -12.54 2.75 3.56
C SER A 45 -13.38 3.82 2.86
N ALA A 46 -12.76 4.61 1.99
CA ALA A 46 -13.45 5.61 1.18
C ALA A 46 -14.20 5.03 -0.02
N GLY A 47 -13.98 3.75 -0.33
CA GLY A 47 -14.64 3.06 -1.43
C GLY A 47 -14.81 1.56 -1.17
N PRO A 48 -15.88 0.92 -1.72
CA PRO A 48 -16.19 -0.48 -1.44
C PRO A 48 -15.37 -1.47 -2.26
N THR A 49 -14.64 -1.00 -3.29
CA THR A 49 -13.81 -1.85 -4.17
C THR A 49 -12.33 -1.65 -3.87
N CYS A 50 -11.52 -2.69 -4.12
CA CYS A 50 -10.08 -2.66 -3.88
C CYS A 50 -9.39 -1.48 -4.59
N SER A 51 -9.61 -1.28 -5.89
CA SER A 51 -8.98 -0.18 -6.63
C SER A 51 -9.44 1.20 -6.13
N GLY A 52 -10.74 1.39 -5.89
CA GLY A 52 -11.27 2.65 -5.36
C GLY A 52 -10.76 2.97 -3.96
N SER A 53 -10.73 1.97 -3.06
CA SER A 53 -10.18 2.11 -1.71
C SER A 53 -8.69 2.46 -1.72
N ARG A 54 -7.88 1.73 -2.49
CA ARG A 54 -6.43 1.94 -2.62
C ARG A 54 -6.10 3.29 -3.25
N ALA A 55 -6.81 3.64 -4.34
CA ALA A 55 -6.67 4.92 -4.99
C ALA A 55 -6.95 6.08 -4.02
N SER A 56 -8.02 5.97 -3.23
CA SER A 56 -8.36 7.00 -2.24
C SER A 56 -7.30 7.13 -1.15
N LEU A 57 -6.79 6.02 -0.64
CA LEU A 57 -5.72 6.02 0.36
C LEU A 57 -4.43 6.66 -0.19
N LEU A 58 -4.06 6.30 -1.42
CA LEU A 58 -2.78 6.69 -2.02
C LEU A 58 -2.82 8.07 -2.70
N THR A 59 -4.00 8.67 -2.87
CA THR A 59 -4.16 10.03 -3.41
C THR A 59 -4.72 11.03 -2.38
N GLY A 60 -5.23 10.55 -1.25
CA GLY A 60 -5.96 11.39 -0.30
C GLY A 60 -7.32 11.90 -0.82
N GLN A 61 -7.82 11.37 -1.93
CA GLN A 61 -9.04 11.83 -2.59
C GLN A 61 -10.12 10.74 -2.61
N TYR A 62 -11.40 11.14 -2.51
CA TYR A 62 -12.50 10.21 -2.70
C TYR A 62 -12.57 9.67 -4.14
N PRO A 63 -13.16 8.47 -4.37
CA PRO A 63 -13.25 7.88 -5.71
C PRO A 63 -13.89 8.79 -6.76
N HIS A 64 -14.90 9.57 -6.40
CA HIS A 64 -15.54 10.54 -7.28
C HIS A 64 -14.59 11.66 -7.73
N SER A 65 -13.65 12.04 -6.89
CA SER A 65 -12.68 13.10 -7.19
C SER A 65 -11.49 12.58 -7.98
N ASN A 66 -10.99 11.37 -7.63
CA ASN A 66 -9.83 10.79 -8.29
C ASN A 66 -10.14 9.96 -9.54
N GLY A 67 -11.43 9.66 -9.81
CA GLY A 67 -11.90 8.93 -11.00
C GLY A 67 -11.95 7.40 -10.85
N MET A 68 -11.38 6.81 -9.78
CA MET A 68 -11.33 5.36 -9.58
C MET A 68 -12.64 4.84 -8.97
N MET A 69 -13.72 4.87 -9.75
CA MET A 69 -15.05 4.46 -9.31
C MET A 69 -15.25 2.93 -9.31
N GLY A 70 -14.39 2.19 -9.97
CA GLY A 70 -14.45 0.74 -10.08
C GLY A 70 -13.07 0.10 -10.06
N LEU A 71 -12.93 -1.07 -10.69
CA LEU A 71 -11.69 -1.85 -10.68
C LEU A 71 -10.78 -1.46 -11.85
N ALA A 72 -9.49 -1.31 -11.60
CA ALA A 72 -8.50 -0.95 -12.60
C ALA A 72 -8.53 -1.92 -13.80
N HIS A 73 -8.54 -3.24 -13.54
CA HIS A 73 -8.60 -4.27 -14.58
C HIS A 73 -9.95 -4.34 -15.35
N ARG A 74 -10.88 -3.42 -15.04
CA ARG A 74 -12.14 -3.21 -15.79
C ARG A 74 -12.20 -1.84 -16.46
N GLY A 75 -11.03 -1.24 -16.69
CA GLY A 75 -10.89 0.02 -17.42
C GLY A 75 -11.04 1.28 -16.57
N TRP A 76 -11.22 1.16 -15.24
CA TRP A 76 -11.21 2.34 -14.37
C TRP A 76 -9.78 2.80 -14.09
N ARG A 77 -9.59 4.11 -14.02
CA ARG A 77 -8.27 4.72 -13.83
C ARG A 77 -8.37 6.03 -13.05
N LEU A 78 -7.25 6.46 -12.51
CA LEU A 78 -7.15 7.80 -11.93
C LEU A 78 -7.28 8.86 -13.03
N ASN A 79 -7.89 9.99 -12.69
CA ASN A 79 -7.91 11.18 -13.55
C ASN A 79 -6.49 11.73 -13.75
N ASP A 80 -5.65 11.61 -12.71
CA ASP A 80 -4.27 12.05 -12.72
C ASP A 80 -3.43 11.15 -11.79
N TYR A 81 -2.52 10.37 -12.37
CA TYR A 81 -1.59 9.52 -11.61
C TYR A 81 -0.52 10.33 -10.86
N GLY A 82 -0.26 11.57 -11.25
CA GLY A 82 0.63 12.48 -10.53
C GLY A 82 0.14 12.83 -9.12
N GLN A 83 -1.13 12.58 -8.80
CA GLN A 83 -1.70 12.74 -7.46
C GLN A 83 -1.36 11.58 -6.50
N HIS A 84 -0.71 10.52 -6.97
CA HIS A 84 -0.29 9.41 -6.12
C HIS A 84 0.81 9.89 -5.15
N ILE A 85 0.70 9.48 -3.89
CA ILE A 85 1.57 9.94 -2.78
C ILE A 85 3.07 9.76 -3.06
N ILE A 86 3.46 8.76 -3.88
CA ILE A 86 4.87 8.54 -4.22
C ILE A 86 5.50 9.76 -4.90
N HIS A 87 4.76 10.54 -5.67
CA HIS A 87 5.28 11.75 -6.31
C HIS A 87 5.57 12.83 -5.27
N THR A 88 4.66 13.03 -4.30
CA THR A 88 4.90 13.94 -3.17
C THR A 88 6.11 13.51 -2.32
N LEU A 89 6.24 12.20 -2.08
CA LEU A 89 7.38 11.65 -1.34
C LEU A 89 8.69 11.80 -2.14
N ARG A 90 8.65 11.59 -3.45
CA ARG A 90 9.81 11.81 -4.33
C ARG A 90 10.28 13.26 -4.31
N ASP A 91 9.35 14.23 -4.36
CA ASP A 91 9.69 15.67 -4.25
C ASP A 91 10.32 16.00 -2.88
N ALA A 92 10.02 15.20 -1.86
CA ALA A 92 10.67 15.26 -0.54
C ALA A 92 11.98 14.45 -0.45
N GLY A 93 12.45 13.87 -1.55
CA GLY A 93 13.70 13.12 -1.64
C GLY A 93 13.62 11.63 -1.32
N TYR A 94 12.41 11.09 -1.16
CA TYR A 94 12.22 9.64 -0.92
C TYR A 94 12.37 8.83 -2.21
N ARG A 95 12.94 7.64 -2.08
CA ARG A 95 12.91 6.58 -3.07
C ARG A 95 11.72 5.66 -2.82
N SER A 96 10.99 5.29 -3.86
CA SER A 96 9.80 4.44 -3.77
C SER A 96 10.01 3.08 -4.40
N GLU A 97 9.67 2.02 -3.66
CA GLU A 97 9.77 0.63 -4.11
C GLU A 97 8.39 -0.04 -4.01
N LEU A 98 7.94 -0.68 -5.09
CA LEU A 98 6.73 -1.49 -5.09
C LEU A 98 7.10 -2.97 -5.02
N ILE A 99 6.55 -3.71 -4.06
CA ILE A 99 6.71 -5.15 -3.93
C ILE A 99 5.33 -5.79 -3.89
N GLY A 100 5.03 -6.64 -4.86
CA GLY A 100 3.71 -7.26 -5.01
C GLY A 100 2.74 -6.42 -5.83
N GLU A 101 1.47 -6.35 -5.40
CA GLU A 101 0.36 -5.79 -6.19
C GLU A 101 -0.11 -4.44 -5.67
N GLN A 102 -0.38 -3.50 -6.58
CA GLN A 102 -0.90 -2.17 -6.25
C GLN A 102 -2.40 -1.98 -6.58
N HIS A 103 -2.92 -2.59 -7.64
CA HIS A 103 -4.33 -2.59 -8.06
C HIS A 103 -4.97 -1.21 -8.37
N VAL A 104 -4.16 -0.19 -8.62
CA VAL A 104 -4.60 1.18 -8.97
C VAL A 104 -4.40 1.47 -10.46
N SER A 105 -3.57 0.66 -11.12
CA SER A 105 -3.38 0.65 -12.57
C SER A 105 -3.19 -0.78 -13.08
N GLU A 106 -3.58 -1.06 -14.30
CA GLU A 106 -3.21 -2.30 -15.00
C GLU A 106 -1.73 -2.29 -15.38
N ASP A 107 -1.24 -1.14 -15.79
CA ASP A 107 0.17 -0.93 -16.09
C ASP A 107 0.89 -0.38 -14.85
N LEU A 108 1.80 -1.17 -14.29
CA LEU A 108 2.57 -0.82 -13.11
C LEU A 108 3.48 0.39 -13.33
N GLU A 109 3.99 0.57 -14.54
CA GLU A 109 4.90 1.66 -14.87
C GLU A 109 4.19 3.03 -14.84
N THR A 110 2.88 3.05 -15.09
CA THR A 110 2.08 4.28 -15.06
C THR A 110 2.11 4.98 -13.69
N LEU A 111 2.31 4.24 -12.60
CA LEU A 111 2.37 4.81 -11.26
C LEU A 111 3.69 5.54 -11.01
N GLY A 112 4.78 5.12 -11.66
CA GLY A 112 6.07 5.78 -11.57
C GLY A 112 6.86 5.47 -10.31
N TYR A 113 6.77 4.27 -9.74
CA TYR A 113 7.69 3.80 -8.70
C TYR A 113 9.14 3.79 -9.22
N ASP A 114 10.10 4.05 -8.33
CA ASP A 114 11.53 4.05 -8.70
C ASP A 114 12.06 2.63 -8.95
N ALA A 115 11.47 1.63 -8.29
CA ALA A 115 11.68 0.22 -8.62
C ALA A 115 10.40 -0.60 -8.39
N ILE A 116 10.24 -1.66 -9.19
CA ILE A 116 9.10 -2.57 -9.14
C ILE A 116 9.62 -4.00 -9.05
N HIS A 117 9.38 -4.64 -7.90
CA HIS A 117 9.72 -6.04 -7.64
C HIS A 117 8.52 -6.91 -7.98
N ARG A 118 8.55 -7.46 -9.19
CA ARG A 118 7.45 -8.30 -9.70
C ARG A 118 7.48 -9.67 -9.06
N VAL A 119 6.33 -10.12 -8.61
CA VAL A 119 6.07 -11.47 -8.13
C VAL A 119 4.91 -12.08 -8.93
N ASP A 120 4.93 -13.38 -9.15
CA ASP A 120 3.92 -14.05 -9.98
C ASP A 120 2.50 -13.87 -9.47
N ARG A 121 2.36 -13.80 -8.13
CA ARG A 121 1.08 -13.64 -7.44
C ARG A 121 1.28 -12.88 -6.14
N SER A 122 0.25 -12.14 -5.71
CA SER A 122 0.26 -11.38 -4.45
C SER A 122 0.07 -12.26 -3.20
N HIS A 123 0.55 -13.51 -3.25
CA HIS A 123 0.53 -14.41 -2.10
C HIS A 123 1.68 -14.09 -1.14
N VAL A 124 1.42 -14.22 0.15
CA VAL A 124 2.39 -13.88 1.20
C VAL A 124 3.69 -14.70 1.07
N GLU A 125 3.59 -15.94 0.63
CA GLU A 125 4.73 -16.84 0.42
C GLU A 125 5.71 -16.34 -0.66
N LEU A 126 5.26 -15.47 -1.56
CA LEU A 126 6.08 -14.87 -2.62
C LEU A 126 6.47 -13.43 -2.27
N VAL A 127 5.52 -12.65 -1.78
CA VAL A 127 5.72 -11.21 -1.50
C VAL A 127 6.62 -11.00 -0.28
N ALA A 128 6.40 -11.77 0.82
CA ALA A 128 7.15 -11.54 2.05
C ALA A 128 8.65 -11.88 1.92
N PRO A 129 9.08 -13.00 1.31
CA PRO A 129 10.51 -13.26 1.07
C PRO A 129 11.15 -12.19 0.19
N GLU A 130 10.46 -11.71 -0.85
CA GLU A 130 10.97 -10.65 -1.72
C GLU A 130 11.13 -9.34 -0.96
N ALA A 131 10.15 -8.95 -0.15
CA ALA A 131 10.24 -7.77 0.69
C ALA A 131 11.41 -7.86 1.68
N VAL A 132 11.60 -9.02 2.30
CA VAL A 132 12.75 -9.25 3.22
C VAL A 132 14.07 -9.18 2.47
N ARG A 133 14.14 -9.71 1.23
CA ARG A 133 15.34 -9.62 0.40
C ARG A 133 15.70 -8.17 0.11
N VAL A 134 14.74 -7.39 -0.40
CA VAL A 134 14.94 -5.98 -0.75
C VAL A 134 15.41 -5.16 0.47
N LEU A 135 14.75 -5.34 1.61
CA LEU A 135 15.13 -4.63 2.84
C LEU A 135 16.52 -5.03 3.36
N ARG A 136 16.94 -6.30 3.20
CA ARG A 136 18.26 -6.78 3.61
C ARG A 136 19.38 -6.33 2.70
N GLU A 137 19.14 -6.20 1.41
CA GLU A 137 20.10 -5.66 0.45
C GLU A 137 20.38 -4.18 0.70
N GLY A 138 19.49 -3.51 1.43
CA GLY A 138 19.58 -2.10 1.76
C GLY A 138 19.06 -1.21 0.63
N LEU A 139 18.29 -0.19 1.00
CA LEU A 139 17.76 0.81 0.08
C LEU A 139 18.44 2.16 0.34
N PRO A 140 18.65 2.98 -0.70
CA PRO A 140 19.10 4.35 -0.50
C PRO A 140 18.07 5.13 0.34
N GLU A 141 18.51 5.70 1.47
CA GLU A 141 17.65 6.46 2.38
C GLU A 141 17.44 7.91 1.90
N PRO A 142 16.27 8.48 2.17
CA PRO A 142 15.06 7.88 2.76
C PRO A 142 14.26 7.09 1.71
N TRP A 143 13.62 6.00 2.16
CA TRP A 143 12.70 5.19 1.34
C TRP A 143 11.36 5.00 2.03
#